data_d72f0b12ae1b68d0c98278024094ab86
#
_entry.id   d72f0b12ae1b68d0c98278024094ab86
#
_cell.length_a   1.000
_cell.length_b   1.000
_cell.length_c   1.000
_cell.angle_alpha   90.00
_cell.angle_beta   90.00
_cell.angle_gamma   90.00
#
_symmetry.space_group_name_H-M   'P 1'
#
loop_
_entity.id
_entity.type
_entity.pdbx_description
1 polymer ?
#
loop_
_entity_poly.entity_id
_entity_poly.type
_entity_poly.pdbx_seq_one_letter_code
_entity_poly.pdbx_strand_id
1 'polypeptide(L)'
;MLDFHSRDGRVHGFPYSQLVNYLLDPNPEVQRAKDAPPESLTFCFSTHEVIVTGWRLLAIRPLLHSARLTALCAADPRYTNVARTKPFVAEITVKPASAAP
;
A
#
# COMPACT_ATOMS: atom_id res chain seq x y z
N MET A 1 2.76 -6.43 14.02
CA MET A 1 1.99 -6.91 12.85
C MET A 1 1.54 -5.74 12.02
N LEU A 2 1.50 -5.91 10.72
CA LEU A 2 1.08 -4.88 9.77
C LEU A 2 -0.26 -5.29 9.16
N ASP A 3 -1.30 -4.48 9.37
CA ASP A 3 -2.66 -4.77 8.91
C ASP A 3 -3.02 -3.90 7.71
N PHE A 4 -3.64 -4.51 6.71
CA PHE A 4 -4.13 -3.83 5.53
C PHE A 4 -5.65 -3.88 5.51
N HIS A 5 -6.28 -2.72 5.62
CA HIS A 5 -7.73 -2.57 5.63
C HIS A 5 -8.21 -2.13 4.26
N SER A 6 -8.81 -3.04 3.52
CA SER A 6 -9.35 -2.76 2.19
C SER A 6 -10.69 -2.02 2.28
N ARG A 7 -11.05 -1.33 1.21
CA ARG A 7 -12.32 -0.56 1.16
C ARG A 7 -13.56 -1.43 1.32
N ASP A 8 -13.47 -2.71 0.96
CA ASP A 8 -14.58 -3.67 1.09
C ASP A 8 -14.75 -4.22 2.51
N GLY A 9 -13.96 -3.76 3.45
CA GLY A 9 -14.03 -4.20 4.85
C GLY A 9 -13.14 -5.36 5.21
N ARG A 10 -12.41 -5.91 4.26
CA ARG A 10 -11.47 -7.00 4.54
C ARG A 10 -10.22 -6.48 5.20
N VAL A 11 -9.69 -7.24 6.14
CA VAL A 11 -8.43 -6.93 6.82
C VAL A 11 -7.48 -8.10 6.65
N HIS A 12 -6.28 -7.81 6.11
CA HIS A 12 -5.21 -8.79 6.00
C HIS A 12 -4.06 -8.35 6.90
N GLY A 13 -3.64 -9.22 7.81
CA GLY A 13 -2.53 -8.94 8.72
C GLY A 13 -1.33 -9.83 8.43
N PHE A 14 -0.14 -9.23 8.45
CA PHE A 14 1.11 -9.95 8.24
C PHE A 14 2.13 -9.54 9.29
N PRO A 15 2.85 -10.50 9.89
CA PRO A 15 3.93 -10.14 10.80
C PRO A 15 5.11 -9.54 10.04
N TYR A 16 5.78 -8.58 10.63
CA TYR A 16 6.98 -7.96 10.02
C TYR A 16 8.07 -9.00 9.72
N SER A 17 8.13 -10.07 10.47
CA SER A 17 9.12 -11.13 10.24
C SER A 17 8.98 -11.80 8.88
N GLN A 18 7.82 -11.68 8.23
CA GLN A 18 7.56 -12.22 6.89
C GLN A 18 7.71 -11.19 5.79
N LEU A 19 7.99 -9.94 6.13
CA LEU A 19 8.23 -8.90 5.13
C LEU A 19 9.65 -9.02 4.59
N VAL A 20 9.76 -9.39 3.33
CA VAL A 20 11.04 -9.58 2.66
C VAL A 20 11.60 -8.25 2.16
N ASN A 21 10.78 -7.48 1.47
CA ASN A 21 11.15 -6.14 1.00
C ASN A 21 9.89 -5.34 0.65
N TYR A 22 10.09 -4.08 0.32
CA TYR A 22 9.05 -3.25 -0.26
C TYR A 22 9.62 -2.41 -1.39
N LEU A 23 8.75 -1.99 -2.32
CA LEU A 23 9.16 -1.21 -3.48
C LEU A 23 8.16 -0.08 -3.69
N LEU A 24 8.65 1.15 -3.76
CA LEU A 24 7.84 2.32 -4.08
C LEU A 24 8.12 2.74 -5.52
N ASP A 25 7.10 2.67 -6.37
CA ASP A 25 7.19 2.97 -7.79
C ASP A 25 6.10 3.96 -8.21
N PRO A 26 6.29 4.65 -9.34
CA PRO A 26 5.16 5.32 -9.98
C PRO A 26 4.08 4.30 -10.36
N ASN A 27 2.82 4.66 -10.15
CA ASN A 27 1.72 3.80 -10.56
C ASN A 27 1.56 3.85 -12.08
N PRO A 28 1.67 2.71 -12.80
CA PRO A 28 1.53 2.72 -14.27
C PRO A 28 0.15 3.14 -14.74
N GLU A 29 -0.88 2.99 -13.92
CA GLU A 29 -2.25 3.40 -14.27
C GLU A 29 -2.39 4.91 -14.42
N VAL A 30 -1.46 5.71 -13.93
CA VAL A 30 -1.51 7.17 -14.03
C VAL A 30 -1.45 7.65 -15.48
N GLN A 31 -0.88 6.84 -16.36
CA GLN A 31 -0.83 7.16 -17.79
C GLN A 31 -2.17 6.89 -18.49
N ARG A 32 -3.03 6.07 -17.91
CA ARG A 32 -4.31 5.68 -18.49
C ARG A 32 -5.47 6.49 -17.97
N ALA A 33 -5.38 6.97 -16.73
CA ALA A 33 -6.44 7.71 -16.07
C ALA A 33 -5.85 8.88 -15.30
N LYS A 34 -6.34 10.10 -15.56
CA LYS A 34 -5.83 11.31 -14.90
C LYS A 34 -6.05 11.30 -13.39
N ASP A 35 -7.09 10.60 -12.94
CA ASP A 35 -7.45 10.57 -11.53
C ASP A 35 -6.86 9.36 -10.80
N ALA A 36 -6.03 8.56 -11.48
CA ALA A 36 -5.40 7.41 -10.85
C ALA A 36 -4.40 7.85 -9.78
N PRO A 37 -4.26 7.10 -8.67
CA PRO A 37 -3.24 7.39 -7.69
C PRO A 37 -1.85 7.38 -8.32
N PRO A 38 -1.00 8.38 -8.02
CA PRO A 38 0.29 8.50 -8.72
C PRO A 38 1.35 7.52 -8.26
N GLU A 39 1.20 6.92 -7.07
CA GLU A 39 2.23 6.07 -6.48
C GLU A 39 1.72 4.67 -6.18
N SER A 40 2.62 3.70 -6.26
CA SER A 40 2.35 2.31 -5.94
C SER A 40 3.42 1.82 -4.97
N LEU A 41 3.01 1.31 -3.83
CA LEU A 41 3.90 0.72 -2.83
C LEU A 41 3.59 -0.77 -2.73
N THR A 42 4.55 -1.59 -3.09
CA THR A 42 4.42 -3.04 -3.07
C THR A 42 5.16 -3.61 -1.88
N PHE A 43 4.44 -4.37 -1.07
CA PHE A 43 5.02 -5.10 0.07
C PHE A 43 5.18 -6.56 -0.33
N CYS A 44 6.40 -7.07 -0.28
CA CYS A 44 6.67 -8.46 -0.62
C CYS A 44 6.83 -9.27 0.67
N PHE A 45 5.79 -10.00 1.02
CA PHE A 45 5.84 -10.96 2.13
C PHE A 45 6.21 -12.34 1.61
N SER A 46 6.61 -13.22 2.49
CA SER A 46 7.02 -14.59 2.09
C SER A 46 5.89 -15.38 1.42
N THR A 47 4.64 -15.11 1.78
CA THR A 47 3.46 -15.83 1.27
C THR A 47 2.59 -15.02 0.33
N HIS A 48 2.64 -13.70 0.42
CA HIS A 48 1.75 -12.81 -0.34
C HIS A 48 2.47 -11.55 -0.79
N GLU A 49 1.90 -10.93 -1.81
CA GLU A 49 2.32 -9.63 -2.27
C GLU A 49 1.14 -8.67 -2.08
N VAL A 50 1.39 -7.52 -1.47
CA VAL A 50 0.36 -6.51 -1.21
C VAL A 50 0.72 -5.25 -1.98
N ILE A 51 -0.17 -4.82 -2.88
CA ILE A 51 0.03 -3.63 -3.69
C ILE A 51 -0.90 -2.53 -3.19
N VAL A 52 -0.31 -1.42 -2.76
CA VAL A 52 -1.02 -0.26 -2.23
C VAL A 52 -0.82 0.90 -3.19
N THR A 53 -1.91 1.47 -3.68
CA THR A 53 -1.85 2.66 -4.54
C THR A 53 -2.39 3.87 -3.77
N GLY A 54 -1.80 5.02 -4.00
CA GLY A 54 -2.21 6.21 -3.28
C GLY A 54 -1.37 7.44 -3.58
N TRP A 55 -1.42 8.39 -2.65
CA TRP A 55 -0.72 9.67 -2.72
C TRP A 55 0.22 9.81 -1.54
N ARG A 56 1.39 10.40 -1.79
CA ARG A 56 2.36 10.72 -0.74
C ARG A 56 2.81 9.51 0.09
N LEU A 57 2.91 8.36 -0.58
CA LEU A 57 3.26 7.10 0.12
C LEU A 57 4.70 7.10 0.61
N LEU A 58 5.55 7.95 0.07
CA LEU A 58 6.94 8.07 0.53
C LEU A 58 7.00 8.44 2.02
N ALA A 59 6.01 9.16 2.53
CA ALA A 59 5.97 9.54 3.94
C ALA A 59 5.79 8.35 4.89
N ILE A 60 5.39 7.19 4.36
CA ILE A 60 5.24 5.95 5.15
C ILE A 60 6.60 5.28 5.39
N ARG A 61 7.58 5.56 4.53
CA ARG A 61 8.88 4.88 4.56
C ARG A 61 9.59 4.89 5.92
N PRO A 62 9.66 6.02 6.64
CA PRO A 62 10.31 6.01 7.95
C PRO A 62 9.63 5.08 8.96
N LEU A 63 8.32 4.94 8.88
CA LEU A 63 7.57 4.03 9.74
C LEU A 63 7.86 2.57 9.40
N LEU A 64 8.06 2.26 8.12
CA LEU A 64 8.46 0.92 7.70
C LEU A 64 9.86 0.57 8.19
N HIS A 65 10.80 1.50 8.07
CA HIS A 65 12.18 1.30 8.52
C HIS A 65 12.28 1.01 10.01
N SER A 66 11.42 1.64 10.80
CA SER A 66 11.44 1.47 12.26
C SER A 66 10.43 0.42 12.74
N ALA A 67 9.76 -0.30 11.82
CA ALA A 67 8.71 -1.27 12.12
C ALA A 67 7.57 -0.68 12.97
N ARG A 68 7.29 0.61 12.80
CA ARG A 68 6.23 1.32 13.54
C ARG A 68 4.92 1.40 12.78
N LEU A 69 4.91 1.11 11.50
CA LEU A 69 3.68 1.07 10.73
C LEU A 69 2.87 -0.13 11.18
N THR A 70 1.65 0.09 11.65
CA THR A 70 0.79 -0.99 12.16
C THR A 70 -0.42 -1.24 11.28
N ALA A 71 -0.87 -0.22 10.54
CA ALA A 71 -2.05 -0.38 9.69
C ALA A 71 -2.04 0.62 8.54
N LEU A 72 -2.57 0.20 7.40
CA LEU A 72 -2.90 1.04 6.28
C LEU A 72 -4.37 0.82 5.93
N CYS A 73 -5.13 1.90 5.83
CA CYS A 73 -6.57 1.84 5.57
C CYS A 73 -6.88 2.52 4.24
N ALA A 74 -7.43 1.76 3.31
CA ALA A 74 -7.87 2.32 2.03
C ALA A 74 -9.15 3.12 2.22
N ALA A 75 -9.26 4.25 1.52
CA ALA A 75 -10.41 5.13 1.57
C ALA A 75 -10.78 5.60 0.17
N ASP A 76 -12.02 6.10 0.02
CA ASP A 76 -12.50 6.59 -1.26
C ASP A 76 -11.62 7.76 -1.74
N PRO A 77 -11.13 7.74 -3.00
CA PRO A 77 -10.30 8.81 -3.54
C PRO A 77 -10.90 10.21 -3.49
N ARG A 78 -12.22 10.34 -3.40
CA ARG A 78 -12.87 11.67 -3.27
C ARG A 78 -12.44 12.41 -2.00
N TYR A 79 -11.86 11.72 -1.03
CA TYR A 79 -11.40 12.35 0.21
C TYR A 79 -9.94 12.79 0.16
N THR A 80 -9.26 12.68 -0.98
CA THR A 80 -7.85 13.09 -1.11
C THR A 80 -7.61 14.55 -0.76
N ASN A 81 -8.59 15.42 -1.01
CA ASN A 81 -8.48 16.85 -0.70
C ASN A 81 -8.37 17.13 0.79
N VAL A 82 -8.87 16.23 1.64
CA VAL A 82 -8.81 16.37 3.09
C VAL A 82 -7.42 16.06 3.62
N ALA A 83 -6.65 15.26 2.89
CA ALA A 83 -5.35 14.77 3.33
C ALA A 83 -4.20 15.29 2.45
N ARG A 84 -4.17 16.60 2.18
CA ARG A 84 -3.20 17.21 1.27
C ARG A 84 -1.74 17.00 1.65
N THR A 85 -1.45 16.86 2.93
CA THR A 85 -0.09 16.74 3.43
C THR A 85 0.21 15.36 4.03
N LYS A 86 -0.78 14.48 4.08
CA LYS A 86 -0.66 13.16 4.69
C LYS A 86 -0.70 12.07 3.65
N PRO A 87 -0.12 10.89 3.91
CA PRO A 87 -0.29 9.74 3.04
C PRO A 87 -1.76 9.38 2.91
N PHE A 88 -2.18 9.06 1.70
CA PHE A 88 -3.54 8.63 1.42
C PHE A 88 -3.51 7.36 0.61
N VAL A 89 -4.15 6.31 1.12
CA VAL A 89 -4.25 5.01 0.45
C VAL A 89 -5.60 4.90 -0.24
N ALA A 90 -5.57 4.72 -1.57
CA ALA A 90 -6.78 4.60 -2.36
C ALA A 90 -7.22 3.15 -2.52
N GLU A 91 -6.29 2.25 -2.75
CA GLU A 91 -6.60 0.85 -3.04
C GLU A 91 -5.52 -0.07 -2.50
N ILE A 92 -5.95 -1.23 -2.03
CA ILE A 92 -5.07 -2.29 -1.55
C ILE A 92 -5.45 -3.58 -2.26
N THR A 93 -4.48 -4.22 -2.91
CA THR A 93 -4.65 -5.51 -3.57
C THR A 93 -3.74 -6.53 -2.92
N VAL A 94 -4.30 -7.62 -2.44
CA VAL A 94 -3.55 -8.73 -1.83
C VAL A 94 -3.62 -9.92 -2.77
N LYS A 95 -2.46 -10.46 -3.13
CA LYS A 95 -2.39 -11.64 -4.00
C LYS A 95 -1.31 -12.60 -3.48
N PRO A 96 -1.41 -13.91 -3.82
CA PRO A 96 -0.35 -14.84 -3.44
C PRO A 96 0.98 -14.42 -4.03
N ALA A 97 2.07 -14.66 -3.32
CA ALA A 97 3.40 -14.44 -3.86
C ALA A 97 3.58 -15.32 -5.09
N SER A 98 4.12 -14.73 -6.17
CA SER A 98 4.39 -15.50 -7.37
C SER A 98 5.42 -16.56 -7.03
N ALA A 99 5.06 -17.84 -7.25
CA ALA A 99 6.03 -18.90 -7.20
C ALA A 99 7.04 -18.64 -8.29
N ALA A 100 8.27 -18.36 -7.94
CA ALA A 100 9.30 -18.18 -8.94
C ALA A 100 9.42 -19.44 -9.78
N PRO A 101 9.42 -19.33 -11.10
CA PRO A 101 9.67 -20.48 -11.93
C PRO A 101 11.08 -21.00 -11.74
#